data_4c7b82db2f9233f319be0bc2a57fb1df
#
_entry.id   4c7b82db2f9233f319be0bc2a57fb1df
#
_cell.length_a   1.000
_cell.length_b   1.000
_cell.length_c   1.000
_cell.angle_alpha   90.00
_cell.angle_beta   90.00
_cell.angle_gamma   90.00
#
_symmetry.space_group_name_H-M   'P 1'
#
loop_
_entity.id
_entity.type
_entity.pdbx_description
1 polymer ?
#
loop_
_entity_poly.entity_id
_entity_poly.type
_entity_poly.pdbx_seq_one_letter_code
_entity_poly.pdbx_strand_id
1 'polypeptide(L)'
;MNIARPTIVLFDMDGTTVRHINPRILGALEVIDDVMFKASSWAYRKKPHPDFSKDEGKKPRLLVHRALHKIRRRAVDQIVQPCPGIYALLNLFRSEQIPLGIVSNGLGKGYGHDILIKFNLEGFFKTQIFREDIQWSKPHPDPLLRALKGIKDPITAQDVIWYIGDRHKDILAAVEADKILPAKVIPFSYGVKGVAALFEKGYSPDHIIVNYTDFAGRIYPIIRPSAHA
;
A
#
# COMPACT_ATOMS: atom_id res chain seq x y z
N MET A 1 7.08 -12.21 18.23
CA MET A 1 6.95 -11.72 16.85
C MET A 1 8.27 -11.97 16.13
N ASN A 2 8.28 -12.90 15.19
CA ASN A 2 9.51 -13.23 14.45
C ASN A 2 9.49 -12.56 13.07
N ILE A 3 9.51 -11.23 13.08
CA ILE A 3 9.49 -10.41 11.86
C ILE A 3 10.81 -9.66 11.78
N ALA A 4 11.48 -9.77 10.63
CA ALA A 4 12.75 -9.11 10.41
C ALA A 4 12.59 -7.58 10.36
N ARG A 5 13.54 -6.83 10.92
CA ARG A 5 13.59 -5.37 10.88
C ARG A 5 13.62 -4.88 9.44
N PRO A 6 12.76 -3.92 9.06
CA PRO A 6 12.76 -3.41 7.70
C PRO A 6 13.96 -2.49 7.42
N THR A 7 14.46 -2.56 6.20
CA THR A 7 15.39 -1.56 5.64
C THR A 7 14.63 -0.50 4.83
N ILE A 8 13.43 -0.84 4.35
CA ILE A 8 12.55 0.05 3.57
C ILE A 8 11.10 -0.25 3.97
N VAL A 9 10.25 0.77 4.08
CA VAL A 9 8.81 0.57 4.26
C VAL A 9 8.04 1.29 3.18
N LEU A 10 7.14 0.58 2.52
CA LEU A 10 6.21 1.12 1.55
C LEU A 10 4.78 1.10 2.12
N PHE A 11 4.03 2.14 1.85
CA PHE A 11 2.64 2.27 2.25
C PHE A 11 1.72 2.38 1.03
N ASP A 12 0.57 1.73 1.09
CA ASP A 12 -0.56 2.15 0.27
C ASP A 12 -1.12 3.48 0.79
N MET A 13 -1.83 4.21 -0.06
CA MET A 13 -2.36 5.51 0.31
C MET A 13 -3.80 5.44 0.80
N ASP A 14 -4.73 4.92 -0.04
CA ASP A 14 -6.15 4.94 0.22
C ASP A 14 -6.60 3.82 1.17
N GLY A 15 -7.16 4.18 2.32
CA GLY A 15 -7.56 3.21 3.35
C GLY A 15 -6.42 2.80 4.28
N THR A 16 -5.18 3.18 3.96
CA THR A 16 -3.97 2.82 4.69
C THR A 16 -3.31 4.05 5.33
N THR A 17 -2.84 5.01 4.54
CA THR A 17 -2.23 6.25 5.06
C THR A 17 -3.30 7.30 5.36
N VAL A 18 -4.28 7.43 4.48
CA VAL A 18 -5.45 8.29 4.65
C VAL A 18 -6.73 7.50 4.46
N ARG A 19 -7.81 7.92 5.12
CA ARG A 19 -9.13 7.30 5.01
C ARG A 19 -10.19 8.32 4.64
N HIS A 20 -11.23 7.88 3.93
CA HIS A 20 -12.36 8.73 3.61
C HIS A 20 -13.22 9.01 4.83
N ILE A 21 -13.66 10.27 4.98
CA ILE A 21 -14.52 10.73 6.08
C ILE A 21 -15.94 10.15 5.93
N ASN A 22 -16.42 10.03 4.70
CA ASN A 22 -17.75 9.49 4.37
C ASN A 22 -17.63 8.18 3.58
N PRO A 23 -17.53 7.02 4.25
CA PRO A 23 -17.37 5.72 3.57
C PRO A 23 -18.56 5.33 2.69
N ARG A 24 -19.75 5.94 2.89
CA ARG A 24 -20.96 5.61 2.11
C ARG A 24 -20.89 6.04 0.65
N ILE A 25 -20.21 7.14 0.34
CA ILE A 25 -20.04 7.62 -1.05
C ILE A 25 -19.02 6.76 -1.79
N LEU A 26 -17.97 6.33 -1.10
CA LEU A 26 -16.97 5.43 -1.68
C LEU A 26 -17.44 3.98 -1.69
N GLY A 27 -18.18 3.53 -0.67
CA GLY A 27 -18.75 2.19 -0.64
C GLY A 27 -19.62 1.89 -1.86
N ALA A 28 -20.38 2.87 -2.35
CA ALA A 28 -21.12 2.73 -3.60
C ALA A 28 -20.20 2.61 -4.83
N LEU A 29 -19.11 3.36 -4.90
CA LEU A 29 -18.13 3.28 -5.99
C LEU A 29 -17.25 2.03 -5.89
N GLU A 30 -16.92 1.59 -4.67
CA GLU A 30 -16.18 0.34 -4.41
C GLU A 30 -17.02 -0.90 -4.75
N VAL A 31 -18.33 -0.89 -4.39
CA VAL A 31 -19.27 -1.96 -4.77
C VAL A 31 -19.39 -2.07 -6.28
N ILE A 32 -19.42 -0.95 -6.99
CA ILE A 32 -19.43 -0.94 -8.46
C ILE A 32 -18.11 -1.52 -9.01
N ASP A 33 -16.96 -1.15 -8.43
CA ASP A 33 -15.65 -1.67 -8.87
C ASP A 33 -15.51 -3.17 -8.52
N ASP A 34 -16.00 -3.61 -7.34
CA ASP A 34 -15.99 -5.02 -6.92
C ASP A 34 -16.99 -5.87 -7.71
N VAL A 35 -18.19 -5.35 -8.03
CA VAL A 35 -19.17 -6.04 -8.90
C VAL A 35 -18.61 -6.15 -10.32
N MET A 36 -18.02 -5.11 -10.86
CA MET A 36 -17.37 -5.16 -12.18
C MET A 36 -16.12 -6.06 -12.15
N PHE A 37 -15.41 -6.15 -11.02
CA PHE A 37 -14.30 -7.09 -10.84
C PHE A 37 -14.80 -8.54 -10.77
N LYS A 38 -15.84 -8.82 -9.99
CA LYS A 38 -16.46 -10.15 -9.91
C LYS A 38 -17.05 -10.59 -11.26
N ALA A 39 -17.74 -9.69 -11.96
CA ALA A 39 -18.24 -9.98 -13.30
C ALA A 39 -17.12 -10.25 -14.31
N SER A 40 -16.02 -9.50 -14.23
CA SER A 40 -14.85 -9.75 -15.08
C SER A 40 -14.07 -11.00 -14.65
N SER A 41 -14.01 -11.33 -13.36
CA SER A 41 -13.33 -12.54 -12.86
C SER A 41 -14.15 -13.81 -13.16
N TRP A 42 -15.48 -13.72 -13.22
CA TRP A 42 -16.33 -14.83 -13.69
C TRP A 42 -16.06 -15.15 -15.18
N ALA A 43 -15.89 -14.12 -15.99
CA ALA A 43 -15.48 -14.29 -17.39
C ALA A 43 -14.01 -14.79 -17.54
N TYR A 44 -13.16 -14.57 -16.52
CA TYR A 44 -11.75 -14.99 -16.47
C TYR A 44 -11.51 -16.34 -15.79
N ARG A 45 -12.54 -16.98 -15.22
CA ARG A 45 -12.44 -18.29 -14.55
C ARG A 45 -11.92 -19.44 -15.45
N LYS A 46 -11.78 -19.21 -16.74
CA LYS A 46 -11.24 -20.16 -17.73
C LYS A 46 -9.79 -19.89 -18.14
N LYS A 47 -9.08 -18.91 -17.57
CA LYS A 47 -7.68 -18.66 -17.87
C LYS A 47 -6.80 -19.06 -16.67
N PRO A 48 -5.65 -19.74 -16.90
CA PRO A 48 -4.69 -20.02 -15.85
C PRO A 48 -4.22 -18.71 -15.19
N HIS A 49 -3.70 -18.81 -13.96
CA HIS A 49 -3.16 -17.66 -13.22
C HIS A 49 -2.30 -16.80 -14.15
N PRO A 50 -2.51 -15.46 -14.17
CA PRO A 50 -1.69 -14.58 -14.99
C PRO A 50 -0.23 -14.74 -14.57
N ASP A 51 0.61 -15.05 -15.53
CA ASP A 51 2.06 -15.10 -15.36
C ASP A 51 2.58 -13.67 -15.40
N PHE A 52 2.76 -13.06 -14.22
CA PHE A 52 3.25 -11.68 -14.09
C PHE A 52 4.67 -11.48 -14.63
N SER A 53 5.40 -12.56 -14.94
CA SER A 53 6.70 -12.50 -15.64
C SER A 53 6.59 -12.06 -17.11
N LYS A 54 5.37 -12.04 -17.68
CA LYS A 54 5.09 -11.75 -19.10
C LYS A 54 4.42 -10.41 -19.35
N ASP A 55 4.63 -9.39 -18.52
CA ASP A 55 4.02 -8.04 -18.67
C ASP A 55 2.47 -8.04 -18.84
N GLU A 56 1.77 -9.05 -18.34
CA GLU A 56 0.32 -9.17 -18.41
C GLU A 56 -0.35 -8.63 -17.15
N GLY A 57 -0.52 -7.32 -17.06
CA GLY A 57 -1.25 -6.67 -15.95
C GLY A 57 -2.49 -5.89 -16.42
N LYS A 58 -3.36 -5.51 -15.47
CA LYS A 58 -4.48 -4.59 -15.76
C LYS A 58 -3.99 -3.15 -15.80
N LYS A 59 -4.19 -2.47 -16.93
CA LYS A 59 -3.95 -1.03 -17.04
C LYS A 59 -4.84 -0.25 -16.06
N PRO A 60 -4.37 0.88 -15.50
CA PRO A 60 -5.16 1.73 -14.62
C PRO A 60 -6.44 2.20 -15.31
N ARG A 61 -7.62 2.06 -14.69
CA ARG A 61 -8.91 2.41 -15.32
C ARG A 61 -9.21 3.90 -15.22
N LEU A 62 -9.49 4.53 -16.36
CA LEU A 62 -9.81 5.95 -16.50
C LEU A 62 -11.19 6.37 -15.95
N LEU A 63 -12.14 5.45 -15.74
CA LEU A 63 -13.52 5.78 -15.36
C LEU A 63 -13.67 6.23 -13.89
N VAL A 64 -12.98 5.57 -12.96
CA VAL A 64 -12.93 5.98 -11.54
C VAL A 64 -12.26 7.35 -11.39
N HIS A 65 -11.30 7.65 -12.25
CA HIS A 65 -10.62 8.94 -12.29
C HIS A 65 -11.56 10.10 -12.67
N ARG A 66 -12.49 9.90 -13.61
CA ARG A 66 -13.50 10.92 -13.99
C ARG A 66 -14.51 11.21 -12.88
N ALA A 67 -14.92 10.19 -12.11
CA ALA A 67 -15.81 10.36 -10.96
C ALA A 67 -15.11 11.12 -9.82
N LEU A 68 -13.83 10.80 -9.55
CA LEU A 68 -13.00 11.52 -8.58
C LEU A 68 -12.71 12.96 -9.00
N HIS A 69 -12.63 13.28 -10.30
CA HIS A 69 -12.52 14.66 -10.78
C HIS A 69 -13.76 15.53 -10.45
N LYS A 70 -14.95 14.94 -10.35
CA LYS A 70 -16.14 15.66 -9.87
C LYS A 70 -16.09 15.96 -8.37
N ILE A 71 -15.46 15.09 -7.59
CA ILE A 71 -15.24 15.26 -6.13
C ILE A 71 -14.13 16.28 -5.87
N ARG A 72 -13.21 16.51 -6.79
CA ARG A 72 -12.10 17.47 -6.76
C ARG A 72 -12.50 18.94 -6.48
N ARG A 73 -13.79 19.27 -6.54
CA ARG A 73 -14.30 20.61 -6.19
C ARG A 73 -14.47 20.84 -4.70
N ARG A 74 -14.29 19.80 -3.85
CA ARG A 74 -14.34 19.92 -2.39
C ARG A 74 -12.92 19.96 -1.82
N ALA A 75 -12.73 20.69 -0.73
CA ALA A 75 -11.48 20.73 -0.02
C ALA A 75 -11.07 19.30 0.43
N VAL A 76 -9.79 18.98 0.38
CA VAL A 76 -9.23 17.65 0.68
C VAL A 76 -9.68 17.14 2.05
N ASP A 77 -9.65 18.03 3.07
CA ASP A 77 -10.02 17.74 4.45
C ASP A 77 -11.52 17.49 4.68
N GLN A 78 -12.35 17.78 3.69
CA GLN A 78 -13.78 17.40 3.69
C GLN A 78 -14.01 15.98 3.16
N ILE A 79 -13.02 15.39 2.51
CA ILE A 79 -13.14 14.10 1.82
C ILE A 79 -12.33 13.03 2.54
N VAL A 80 -11.11 13.34 2.93
CA VAL A 80 -10.17 12.40 3.54
C VAL A 80 -9.56 12.96 4.82
N GLN A 81 -9.09 12.07 5.66
CA GLN A 81 -8.31 12.38 6.86
C GLN A 81 -7.21 11.33 7.05
N PRO A 82 -6.09 11.66 7.72
CA PRO A 82 -5.07 10.70 8.06
C PRO A 82 -5.63 9.54 8.91
N CYS A 83 -5.12 8.35 8.68
CA CYS A 83 -5.48 7.20 9.51
C CYS A 83 -4.99 7.42 10.95
N PRO A 84 -5.79 7.02 11.98
CA PRO A 84 -5.41 7.19 13.38
C PRO A 84 -4.06 6.56 13.70
N GLY A 85 -3.18 7.32 14.37
CA GLY A 85 -1.86 6.86 14.78
C GLY A 85 -0.80 6.83 13.67
N ILE A 86 -1.13 7.17 12.43
CA ILE A 86 -0.18 7.10 11.31
C ILE A 86 1.09 7.95 11.56
N TYR A 87 0.94 9.15 12.12
CA TYR A 87 2.11 10.01 12.39
C TYR A 87 3.07 9.40 13.42
N ALA A 88 2.56 8.71 14.45
CA ALA A 88 3.40 8.04 15.42
C ALA A 88 4.26 6.96 14.75
N LEU A 89 3.64 6.17 13.86
CA LEU A 89 4.34 5.14 13.09
C LEU A 89 5.37 5.73 12.12
N LEU A 90 4.99 6.76 11.36
CA LEU A 90 5.90 7.43 10.42
C LEU A 90 7.08 8.08 11.14
N ASN A 91 6.86 8.71 12.30
CA ASN A 91 7.92 9.29 13.12
C ASN A 91 8.86 8.23 13.70
N LEU A 92 8.34 7.05 14.09
CA LEU A 92 9.17 5.92 14.54
C LEU A 92 10.12 5.49 13.43
N PHE A 93 9.64 5.28 12.22
CA PHE A 93 10.51 4.91 11.09
C PHE A 93 11.51 6.00 10.74
N ARG A 94 11.08 7.26 10.74
CA ARG A 94 11.95 8.41 10.45
C ARG A 94 13.06 8.56 11.49
N SER A 95 12.77 8.36 12.78
CA SER A 95 13.80 8.45 13.83
C SER A 95 14.87 7.38 13.70
N GLU A 96 14.55 6.27 13.06
CA GLU A 96 15.48 5.17 12.76
C GLU A 96 16.05 5.21 11.34
N GLN A 97 15.84 6.33 10.65
CA GLN A 97 16.33 6.59 9.30
C GLN A 97 15.90 5.52 8.27
N ILE A 98 14.77 4.85 8.52
CA ILE A 98 14.20 3.89 7.58
C ILE A 98 13.47 4.65 6.48
N PRO A 99 13.91 4.58 5.22
CA PRO A 99 13.28 5.29 4.12
C PRO A 99 11.88 4.75 3.83
N LEU A 100 10.96 5.68 3.57
CA LEU A 100 9.57 5.39 3.32
C LEU A 100 9.19 5.72 1.88
N GLY A 101 8.26 4.94 1.32
CA GLY A 101 7.61 5.24 0.05
C GLY A 101 6.09 5.11 0.17
N ILE A 102 5.37 5.82 -0.70
CA ILE A 102 3.92 5.72 -0.79
C ILE A 102 3.49 5.36 -2.22
N VAL A 103 2.48 4.51 -2.33
CA VAL A 103 2.03 3.93 -3.60
C VAL A 103 0.50 4.00 -3.67
N SER A 104 -0.05 4.61 -4.71
CA SER A 104 -1.49 4.62 -4.94
C SER A 104 -1.85 4.15 -6.36
N ASN A 105 -2.78 3.20 -6.44
CA ASN A 105 -3.37 2.78 -7.71
C ASN A 105 -4.49 3.72 -8.19
N GLY A 106 -5.19 4.34 -7.25
CA GLY A 106 -6.44 5.05 -7.52
C GLY A 106 -6.26 6.55 -7.69
N LEU A 107 -5.38 7.14 -6.90
CA LEU A 107 -5.18 8.59 -6.90
C LEU A 107 -4.20 9.03 -7.98
N GLY A 108 -4.59 10.07 -8.71
CA GLY A 108 -3.71 10.75 -9.63
C GLY A 108 -2.76 11.71 -8.89
N LYS A 109 -1.64 12.04 -9.52
CA LYS A 109 -0.58 12.90 -8.97
C LYS A 109 -1.12 14.17 -8.32
N GLY A 110 -1.97 14.94 -9.03
CA GLY A 110 -2.47 16.22 -8.50
C GLY A 110 -3.18 16.04 -7.16
N TYR A 111 -4.21 15.19 -7.10
CA TYR A 111 -4.98 15.00 -5.87
C TYR A 111 -4.20 14.24 -4.78
N GLY A 112 -3.34 13.31 -5.17
CA GLY A 112 -2.45 12.61 -4.26
C GLY A 112 -1.48 13.56 -3.56
N HIS A 113 -0.83 14.46 -4.31
CA HIS A 113 0.05 15.48 -3.74
C HIS A 113 -0.72 16.48 -2.86
N ASP A 114 -1.91 16.92 -3.29
CA ASP A 114 -2.76 17.83 -2.49
C ASP A 114 -3.07 17.23 -1.11
N ILE A 115 -3.34 15.91 -1.04
CA ILE A 115 -3.55 15.19 0.23
C ILE A 115 -2.26 15.17 1.07
N LEU A 116 -1.13 14.82 0.49
CA LEU A 116 0.13 14.74 1.22
C LEU A 116 0.54 16.11 1.78
N ILE A 117 0.40 17.18 1.00
CA ILE A 117 0.68 18.56 1.41
C ILE A 117 -0.30 19.00 2.51
N LYS A 118 -1.62 18.81 2.29
CA LYS A 118 -2.65 19.24 3.23
C LYS A 118 -2.46 18.68 4.63
N PHE A 119 -1.98 17.44 4.73
CA PHE A 119 -1.78 16.74 5.99
C PHE A 119 -0.31 16.67 6.43
N ASN A 120 0.58 17.46 5.84
CA ASN A 120 2.01 17.46 6.15
C ASN A 120 2.65 16.07 6.12
N LEU A 121 2.22 15.23 5.16
CA LEU A 121 2.71 13.87 4.98
C LEU A 121 3.83 13.77 3.94
N GLU A 122 3.97 14.78 3.06
CA GLU A 122 4.90 14.77 1.93
C GLU A 122 6.34 14.50 2.38
N GLY A 123 6.79 15.19 3.43
CA GLY A 123 8.17 15.10 3.96
C GLY A 123 8.54 13.76 4.62
N PHE A 124 7.60 12.82 4.74
CA PHE A 124 7.92 11.48 5.23
C PHE A 124 8.36 10.52 4.12
N PHE A 125 7.90 10.73 2.89
CA PHE A 125 8.06 9.76 1.81
C PHE A 125 9.13 10.19 0.81
N LYS A 126 10.20 9.40 0.73
CA LYS A 126 11.29 9.60 -0.24
C LYS A 126 10.82 9.38 -1.68
N THR A 127 9.83 8.50 -1.89
CA THR A 127 9.22 8.25 -3.18
C THR A 127 7.70 8.23 -3.08
N GLN A 128 7.05 8.74 -4.11
CA GLN A 128 5.60 8.87 -4.17
C GLN A 128 5.16 8.42 -5.56
N ILE A 129 4.49 7.26 -5.62
CA ILE A 129 4.02 6.64 -6.86
C ILE A 129 2.50 6.76 -6.94
N PHE A 130 2.06 7.43 -7.95
CA PHE A 130 0.65 7.63 -8.24
C PHE A 130 0.26 6.90 -9.52
N ARG A 131 -1.01 6.97 -9.85
CA ARG A 131 -1.60 6.28 -10.98
C ARG A 131 -0.90 6.55 -12.32
N GLU A 132 -0.45 7.76 -12.55
CA GLU A 132 0.23 8.16 -13.77
C GLU A 132 1.64 7.60 -13.89
N ASP A 133 2.23 7.15 -12.79
CA ASP A 133 3.58 6.61 -12.73
C ASP A 133 3.64 5.11 -13.01
N ILE A 134 2.50 4.41 -12.97
CA ILE A 134 2.42 2.95 -13.05
C ILE A 134 1.98 2.48 -14.43
N GLN A 135 2.59 1.41 -14.90
CA GLN A 135 2.15 0.71 -16.10
C GLN A 135 1.03 -0.28 -15.79
N TRP A 136 1.17 -1.00 -14.67
CA TRP A 136 0.25 -2.03 -14.22
C TRP A 136 -0.20 -1.75 -12.79
N SER A 137 -1.51 -1.91 -12.54
CA SER A 137 -2.07 -1.71 -11.21
C SER A 137 -1.91 -2.93 -10.32
N LYS A 138 -1.79 -2.74 -8.99
CA LYS A 138 -1.89 -3.83 -8.02
C LYS A 138 -3.10 -4.73 -8.31
N PRO A 139 -3.00 -6.04 -8.27
CA PRO A 139 -1.98 -6.86 -7.61
C PRO A 139 -0.66 -7.06 -8.39
N HIS A 140 -0.45 -6.43 -9.53
CA HIS A 140 0.84 -6.45 -10.20
C HIS A 140 1.89 -5.75 -9.33
N PRO A 141 3.15 -6.25 -9.24
CA PRO A 141 4.19 -5.66 -8.40
C PRO A 141 4.77 -4.34 -8.93
N ASP A 142 4.51 -3.96 -10.20
CA ASP A 142 5.06 -2.76 -10.85
C ASP A 142 5.04 -1.49 -9.97
N PRO A 143 3.95 -1.14 -9.26
CA PRO A 143 3.94 0.06 -8.41
C PRO A 143 4.96 -0.01 -7.27
N LEU A 144 5.16 -1.19 -6.67
CA LEU A 144 6.13 -1.39 -5.60
C LEU A 144 7.56 -1.32 -6.14
N LEU A 145 7.83 -1.97 -7.29
CA LEU A 145 9.14 -1.97 -7.93
C LEU A 145 9.58 -0.55 -8.30
N ARG A 146 8.66 0.26 -8.82
CA ARG A 146 8.92 1.69 -9.13
C ARG A 146 9.22 2.50 -7.87
N ALA A 147 8.46 2.28 -6.79
CA ALA A 147 8.69 2.96 -5.53
C ALA A 147 10.08 2.61 -4.97
N LEU A 148 10.44 1.34 -4.99
CA LEU A 148 11.74 0.87 -4.52
C LEU A 148 12.90 1.48 -5.32
N LYS A 149 12.80 1.51 -6.65
CA LYS A 149 13.80 2.14 -7.51
C LYS A 149 14.03 3.62 -7.16
N GLY A 150 13.00 4.35 -6.76
CA GLY A 150 13.12 5.74 -6.29
C GLY A 150 13.75 5.88 -4.89
N ILE A 151 13.81 4.79 -4.11
CA ILE A 151 14.43 4.79 -2.78
C ILE A 151 15.88 4.31 -2.82
N LYS A 152 16.10 3.16 -3.44
CA LYS A 152 17.39 2.47 -3.50
C LYS A 152 17.47 1.62 -4.78
N ASP A 153 18.56 1.75 -5.53
CA ASP A 153 18.85 0.97 -6.73
C ASP A 153 20.35 0.64 -6.75
N PRO A 154 20.76 -0.64 -6.74
CA PRO A 154 19.92 -1.84 -6.73
C PRO A 154 19.39 -2.21 -5.33
N ILE A 155 18.26 -2.92 -5.32
CA ILE A 155 17.77 -3.67 -4.15
C ILE A 155 18.60 -4.96 -4.05
N THR A 156 18.97 -5.34 -2.85
CA THR A 156 19.86 -6.47 -2.56
C THR A 156 19.20 -7.52 -1.66
N ALA A 157 19.81 -8.70 -1.53
CA ALA A 157 19.32 -9.77 -0.66
C ALA A 157 19.36 -9.42 0.85
N GLN A 158 20.11 -8.39 1.24
CA GLN A 158 20.14 -7.89 2.63
C GLN A 158 18.96 -6.97 2.94
N ASP A 159 18.23 -6.52 1.92
CA ASP A 159 17.09 -5.64 2.14
C ASP A 159 15.87 -6.41 2.62
N VAL A 160 15.19 -5.82 3.58
CA VAL A 160 13.88 -6.28 4.08
C VAL A 160 12.88 -5.15 3.83
N ILE A 161 11.89 -5.44 3.04
CA ILE A 161 10.89 -4.46 2.61
C ILE A 161 9.57 -4.79 3.28
N TRP A 162 9.02 -3.86 4.06
CA TRP A 162 7.65 -3.98 4.53
C TRP A 162 6.72 -3.24 3.58
N TYR A 163 5.63 -3.88 3.22
CA TYR A 163 4.55 -3.24 2.49
C TYR A 163 3.25 -3.28 3.28
N ILE A 164 2.71 -2.11 3.60
CA ILE A 164 1.50 -1.94 4.39
C ILE A 164 0.37 -1.48 3.47
N GLY A 165 -0.72 -2.25 3.40
CA GLY A 165 -1.90 -1.94 2.60
C GLY A 165 -3.18 -2.44 3.27
N ASP A 166 -4.36 -2.00 2.82
CA ASP A 166 -5.64 -2.36 3.42
C ASP A 166 -6.40 -3.46 2.67
N ARG A 167 -6.01 -3.79 1.44
CA ARG A 167 -6.76 -4.67 0.54
C ARG A 167 -5.98 -5.93 0.16
N HIS A 168 -6.72 -6.96 -0.29
CA HIS A 168 -6.15 -8.18 -0.86
C HIS A 168 -5.17 -7.92 -2.01
N LYS A 169 -5.42 -6.89 -2.85
CA LYS A 169 -4.54 -6.52 -3.96
C LYS A 169 -3.16 -6.03 -3.49
N ASP A 170 -3.10 -5.41 -2.31
CA ASP A 170 -1.85 -4.96 -1.70
C ASP A 170 -1.02 -6.15 -1.25
N ILE A 171 -1.66 -7.09 -0.55
CA ILE A 171 -1.00 -8.31 -0.09
C ILE A 171 -0.43 -9.10 -1.28
N LEU A 172 -1.25 -9.29 -2.32
CA LEU A 172 -0.81 -10.00 -3.52
C LEU A 172 0.32 -9.28 -4.25
N ALA A 173 0.28 -7.94 -4.35
CA ALA A 173 1.38 -7.17 -4.96
C ALA A 173 2.70 -7.35 -4.21
N ALA A 174 2.67 -7.38 -2.88
CA ALA A 174 3.85 -7.64 -2.06
C ALA A 174 4.37 -9.07 -2.26
N VAL A 175 3.49 -10.07 -2.27
CA VAL A 175 3.86 -11.47 -2.53
C VAL A 175 4.46 -11.65 -3.92
N GLU A 176 3.94 -10.98 -4.94
CA GLU A 176 4.50 -11.04 -6.29
C GLU A 176 5.85 -10.29 -6.37
N ALA A 177 6.01 -9.18 -5.64
CA ALA A 177 7.31 -8.49 -5.54
C ALA A 177 8.37 -9.36 -4.83
N ASP A 178 7.99 -10.12 -3.79
CA ASP A 178 8.87 -11.04 -3.06
C ASP A 178 9.44 -12.16 -3.97
N LYS A 179 8.70 -12.58 -5.01
CA LYS A 179 9.16 -13.58 -5.97
C LYS A 179 10.18 -13.06 -6.98
N ILE A 180 10.16 -11.75 -7.24
CA ILE A 180 10.96 -11.10 -8.31
C ILE A 180 12.23 -10.49 -7.73
N LEU A 181 12.12 -9.89 -6.53
CA LEU A 181 13.23 -9.19 -5.90
C LEU A 181 14.18 -10.15 -5.19
N PRO A 182 15.47 -9.83 -5.11
CA PRO A 182 16.41 -10.56 -4.27
C PRO A 182 16.15 -10.34 -2.77
N ALA A 183 15.48 -9.24 -2.42
CA ALA A 183 15.11 -8.83 -1.08
C ALA A 183 13.87 -9.57 -0.56
N LYS A 184 13.72 -9.69 0.76
CA LYS A 184 12.50 -10.18 1.38
C LYS A 184 11.43 -9.09 1.40
N VAL A 185 10.25 -9.36 0.84
CA VAL A 185 9.09 -8.46 0.91
C VAL A 185 8.04 -9.04 1.85
N ILE A 186 7.68 -8.29 2.88
CA ILE A 186 6.77 -8.72 3.95
C ILE A 186 5.50 -7.86 3.89
N PRO A 187 4.33 -8.45 3.55
CA PRO A 187 3.06 -7.75 3.56
C PRO A 187 2.49 -7.59 4.96
N PHE A 188 1.83 -6.45 5.19
CA PHE A 188 0.98 -6.19 6.35
C PHE A 188 -0.39 -5.72 5.89
N SER A 189 -1.45 -6.21 6.53
CA SER A 189 -2.82 -5.76 6.30
C SER A 189 -3.26 -4.77 7.35
N TYR A 190 -3.53 -3.53 6.94
CA TYR A 190 -4.21 -2.55 7.79
C TYR A 190 -5.72 -2.78 7.72
N GLY A 191 -6.33 -3.12 8.86
CA GLY A 191 -7.74 -3.52 8.91
C GLY A 191 -8.00 -4.92 8.36
N VAL A 192 -9.27 -5.22 8.05
CA VAL A 192 -9.74 -6.58 7.83
C VAL A 192 -9.79 -7.03 6.36
N LYS A 193 -9.76 -6.09 5.41
CA LYS A 193 -10.02 -6.40 3.98
C LYS A 193 -8.90 -7.23 3.31
N GLY A 194 -7.67 -7.14 3.82
CA GLY A 194 -6.53 -7.91 3.34
C GLY A 194 -6.26 -9.22 4.09
N VAL A 195 -6.95 -9.46 5.22
CA VAL A 195 -6.64 -10.56 6.16
C VAL A 195 -6.79 -11.93 5.51
N ALA A 196 -7.84 -12.15 4.72
CA ALA A 196 -8.04 -13.42 4.03
C ALA A 196 -6.85 -13.74 3.11
N ALA A 197 -6.39 -12.75 2.35
CA ALA A 197 -5.24 -12.92 1.46
C ALA A 197 -3.93 -13.20 2.24
N LEU A 198 -3.73 -12.58 3.41
CA LEU A 198 -2.60 -12.91 4.28
C LEU A 198 -2.60 -14.38 4.68
N PHE A 199 -3.72 -14.88 5.18
CA PHE A 199 -3.82 -16.27 5.62
C PHE A 199 -3.71 -17.27 4.47
N GLU A 200 -4.30 -16.99 3.31
CA GLU A 200 -4.13 -17.79 2.10
C GLU A 200 -2.66 -17.90 1.65
N LYS A 201 -1.85 -16.90 1.96
CA LYS A 201 -0.41 -16.87 1.66
C LYS A 201 0.46 -17.36 2.83
N GLY A 202 -0.14 -17.89 3.90
CA GLY A 202 0.57 -18.50 5.03
C GLY A 202 1.16 -17.50 6.04
N TYR A 203 0.76 -16.23 6.01
CA TYR A 203 1.20 -15.23 6.98
C TYR A 203 0.44 -15.36 8.31
N SER A 204 1.12 -15.12 9.41
CA SER A 204 0.55 -15.20 10.77
C SER A 204 -0.28 -13.94 11.09
N PRO A 205 -1.12 -13.98 12.16
CA PRO A 205 -1.82 -12.80 12.67
C PRO A 205 -0.92 -11.61 13.02
N ASP A 206 0.37 -11.83 13.22
CA ASP A 206 1.34 -10.77 13.49
C ASP A 206 1.43 -9.72 12.38
N HIS A 207 1.03 -10.08 11.15
CA HIS A 207 1.02 -9.20 9.98
C HIS A 207 -0.28 -8.38 9.87
N ILE A 208 -1.18 -8.47 10.85
CA ILE A 208 -2.41 -7.68 10.90
C ILE A 208 -2.19 -6.44 11.76
N ILE A 209 -2.53 -5.29 11.21
CA ILE A 209 -2.52 -3.98 11.87
C ILE A 209 -3.96 -3.57 12.12
N VAL A 210 -4.38 -3.60 13.38
CA VAL A 210 -5.72 -3.15 13.79
C VAL A 210 -5.75 -1.63 13.88
N ASN A 211 -4.71 -1.04 14.49
CA ASN A 211 -4.46 0.40 14.53
C ASN A 211 -2.95 0.67 14.60
N TYR A 212 -2.53 1.85 14.18
CA TYR A 212 -1.11 2.18 14.10
C TYR A 212 -0.44 2.44 15.45
N THR A 213 -1.18 2.84 16.46
CA THR A 213 -0.62 3.07 17.80
C THR A 213 -0.16 1.76 18.42
N ASP A 214 -1.02 0.74 18.41
CA ASP A 214 -0.68 -0.58 18.93
C ASP A 214 0.41 -1.24 18.07
N PHE A 215 0.33 -1.08 16.76
CA PHE A 215 1.34 -1.62 15.86
C PHE A 215 2.72 -1.01 16.12
N ALA A 216 2.80 0.32 16.27
CA ALA A 216 4.05 1.00 16.61
C ALA A 216 4.64 0.47 17.93
N GLY A 217 3.80 0.26 18.96
CA GLY A 217 4.23 -0.35 20.22
C GLY A 217 4.78 -1.78 20.04
N ARG A 218 4.07 -2.61 19.26
CA ARG A 218 4.49 -4.00 18.98
C ARG A 218 5.82 -4.09 18.23
N ILE A 219 6.05 -3.21 17.26
CA ILE A 219 7.27 -3.24 16.45
C ILE A 219 8.43 -2.45 17.06
N TYR A 220 8.18 -1.65 18.10
CA TYR A 220 9.20 -0.82 18.72
C TYR A 220 10.49 -1.58 19.06
N PRO A 221 10.46 -2.76 19.70
CA PRO A 221 11.67 -3.53 19.98
C PRO A 221 12.35 -4.11 18.74
N ILE A 222 11.62 -4.29 17.62
CA ILE A 222 12.19 -4.72 16.34
C ILE A 222 12.90 -3.55 15.66
N ILE A 223 12.29 -2.38 15.72
CA ILE A 223 12.82 -1.17 15.06
C ILE A 223 13.99 -0.58 15.87
N ARG A 224 13.91 -0.62 17.21
CA ARG A 224 14.92 -0.19 18.15
C ARG A 224 15.37 -1.37 19.03
N PRO A 225 16.19 -2.28 18.52
CA PRO A 225 16.75 -3.31 19.39
C PRO A 225 17.56 -2.64 20.50
N SER A 226 17.27 -3.02 21.74
CA SER A 226 18.05 -2.55 22.91
C SER A 226 19.53 -2.84 22.68
N ALA A 227 20.38 -1.87 22.91
CA ALA A 227 21.84 -2.01 22.74
C ALA A 227 22.50 -3.00 23.73
N HIS A 228 21.69 -3.80 24.45
CA HIS A 228 22.11 -4.77 25.44
C HIS A 228 21.34 -6.10 25.22
N ALA A 229 21.77 -6.90 24.29
CA ALA A 229 21.53 -8.33 24.25
C ALA A 229 22.80 -9.05 23.80
#